data_8c0a7f38bb21779e4e615ee046395c8f
#
_entry.id   8c0a7f38bb21779e4e615ee046395c8f
#
_cell.length_a   1.000
_cell.length_b   1.000
_cell.length_c   1.000
_cell.angle_alpha   90.00
_cell.angle_beta   90.00
_cell.angle_gamma   90.00
#
_symmetry.space_group_name_H-M   'P 1'
#
loop_
_entity.id
_entity.type
_entity.pdbx_description
1 polymer ?
#
loop_
_entity_poly.entity_id
_entity_poly.type
_entity_poly.pdbx_seq_one_letter_code
_entity_poly.pdbx_strand_id
1 'polypeptide(L)'
;STLVLVCFGMGVWIGGLITYQAFKIIAETGYHFSIFTPGVNKKEIFEAMKNIAPKYEQIILCGYPPFMKDIVDEAKLNGVNWKDFNIKMIFAAEAFSEKFRDYMARKTGIKNIYRDTMNIYGSADLGTMAEETPISILIRRLALKKASLYKKIFKEANRLPTLAQFHPDFINFECVNKSVYCTGDNILPLIRYEIGDNGGVIDFSEVAKIFAEAGMDLRSEAKKVGIADTIAELPFVYIYERTDLSVKFYGAIVYPEYVKAGLQNHNLEKYVTGKFTMFTKHDKNQNEYFEVNVELKHGINESNWLSKEISKS
;
A
#
# COMPACT_ATOMS: atom_id res chain seq x y z
N SER A 1 4.03 -0.73 25.88
CA SER A 1 3.68 0.65 25.52
C SER A 1 3.93 0.88 24.03
N THR A 2 3.04 1.65 23.38
CA THR A 2 3.09 1.88 21.93
C THR A 2 3.03 3.36 21.61
N LEU A 3 3.92 3.84 20.74
CA LEU A 3 3.86 5.17 20.14
C LEU A 3 3.31 5.07 18.71
N VAL A 4 2.27 5.83 18.42
CA VAL A 4 1.70 5.95 17.07
C VAL A 4 2.12 7.29 16.48
N LEU A 5 2.79 7.25 15.34
CA LEU A 5 3.19 8.43 14.57
C LEU A 5 2.26 8.53 13.33
N VAL A 6 1.37 9.52 13.33
CA VAL A 6 0.45 9.80 12.22
C VAL A 6 1.15 10.73 11.23
N CYS A 7 1.75 10.13 10.20
CA CYS A 7 2.53 10.81 9.17
C CYS A 7 1.72 11.04 7.88
N PHE A 8 0.41 11.22 7.99
CA PHE A 8 -0.46 11.70 6.91
C PHE A 8 -0.56 13.22 6.95
N GLY A 9 -0.86 13.84 5.80
CA GLY A 9 -1.17 15.26 5.77
C GLY A 9 -2.31 15.60 6.73
N MET A 10 -2.06 16.58 7.60
CA MET A 10 -3.06 17.06 8.56
C MET A 10 -3.73 18.32 8.02
N GLY A 11 -5.03 18.39 8.10
CA GLY A 11 -5.82 19.56 7.70
C GLY A 11 -6.51 19.40 6.35
N VAL A 12 -5.82 19.56 5.24
CA VAL A 12 -6.43 19.46 3.88
C VAL A 12 -6.89 18.04 3.54
N TRP A 13 -6.16 17.04 4.01
CA TRP A 13 -6.49 15.63 3.79
C TRP A 13 -7.06 15.00 5.07
N ILE A 14 -8.26 14.45 4.95
CA ILE A 14 -8.98 13.88 6.11
C ILE A 14 -8.30 12.62 6.69
N GLY A 15 -7.45 11.93 5.91
CA GLY A 15 -6.82 10.67 6.32
C GLY A 15 -6.05 10.73 7.63
N GLY A 16 -5.33 11.84 7.88
CA GLY A 16 -4.64 12.06 9.14
C GLY A 16 -5.58 12.18 10.35
N LEU A 17 -6.68 12.90 10.17
CA LEU A 17 -7.69 13.09 11.23
C LEU A 17 -8.45 11.80 11.53
N ILE A 18 -8.84 11.05 10.49
CA ILE A 18 -9.49 9.73 10.65
C ILE A 18 -8.56 8.78 11.40
N THR A 19 -7.29 8.71 11.01
CA THR A 19 -6.31 7.83 11.67
C THR A 19 -6.12 8.22 13.15
N TYR A 20 -5.96 9.51 13.44
CA TYR A 20 -5.87 10.00 14.81
C TYR A 20 -7.10 9.60 15.63
N GLN A 21 -8.29 9.85 15.10
CA GLN A 21 -9.54 9.55 15.79
C GLN A 21 -9.73 8.05 16.04
N ALA A 22 -9.37 7.21 15.06
CA ALA A 22 -9.44 5.75 15.21
C ALA A 22 -8.55 5.25 16.36
N PHE A 23 -7.29 5.71 16.43
CA PHE A 23 -6.41 5.34 17.54
C PHE A 23 -6.89 5.89 18.87
N LYS A 24 -7.49 7.09 18.90
CA LYS A 24 -8.07 7.65 20.12
C LYS A 24 -9.21 6.77 20.63
N ILE A 25 -10.13 6.36 19.78
CA ILE A 25 -11.23 5.46 20.15
C ILE A 25 -10.69 4.14 20.69
N ILE A 26 -9.69 3.53 20.03
CA ILE A 26 -9.08 2.29 20.50
C ILE A 26 -8.41 2.50 21.87
N ALA A 27 -7.75 3.63 22.09
CA ALA A 27 -7.16 3.93 23.41
C ALA A 27 -8.21 4.00 24.53
N GLU A 28 -9.40 4.50 24.23
CA GLU A 28 -10.52 4.56 25.17
C GLU A 28 -11.04 3.15 25.57
N THR A 29 -10.75 2.11 24.78
CA THR A 29 -11.09 0.71 25.09
C THR A 29 -10.04 -0.01 25.95
N GLY A 30 -9.05 0.72 26.49
CA GLY A 30 -8.05 0.19 27.42
C GLY A 30 -6.68 -0.14 26.81
N TYR A 31 -6.48 0.13 25.53
CA TYR A 31 -5.15 0.01 24.93
C TYR A 31 -4.29 1.24 25.21
N HIS A 32 -3.06 1.02 25.63
CA HIS A 32 -2.14 2.10 26.00
C HIS A 32 -1.33 2.59 24.80
N PHE A 33 -1.85 3.62 24.12
CA PHE A 33 -1.14 4.33 23.06
C PHE A 33 -0.77 5.76 23.49
N SER A 34 0.37 6.23 23.00
CA SER A 34 0.64 7.65 22.84
C SER A 34 0.56 7.98 21.36
N ILE A 35 -0.17 9.01 21.00
CA ILE A 35 -0.37 9.40 19.61
C ILE A 35 0.35 10.73 19.38
N PHE A 36 1.21 10.76 18.39
CA PHE A 36 1.90 11.95 17.92
C PHE A 36 1.57 12.19 16.45
N THR A 37 1.22 13.43 16.10
CA THR A 37 0.69 13.79 14.78
C THR A 37 1.61 14.77 14.05
N PRO A 38 2.83 14.36 13.65
CA PRO A 38 3.78 15.24 12.97
C PRO A 38 3.35 15.56 11.55
N GLY A 39 2.33 14.87 11.02
CA GLY A 39 1.93 15.00 9.64
C GLY A 39 3.07 14.65 8.68
N VAL A 40 3.25 15.44 7.62
CA VAL A 40 4.32 15.25 6.64
C VAL A 40 5.60 16.04 6.98
N ASN A 41 5.78 16.42 8.23
CA ASN A 41 6.97 17.14 8.69
C ASN A 41 8.09 16.16 9.06
N LYS A 42 9.00 15.90 8.12
CA LYS A 42 10.13 14.97 8.30
C LYS A 42 10.98 15.31 9.54
N LYS A 43 11.23 16.60 9.77
CA LYS A 43 12.06 17.03 10.91
C LYS A 43 11.43 16.60 12.24
N GLU A 44 10.15 16.85 12.42
CA GLU A 44 9.44 16.46 13.65
C GLU A 44 9.37 14.94 13.82
N ILE A 45 9.20 14.19 12.70
CA ILE A 45 9.25 12.72 12.74
C ILE A 45 10.59 12.23 13.26
N PHE A 46 11.72 12.75 12.72
CA PHE A 46 13.05 12.33 13.15
C PHE A 46 13.36 12.78 14.59
N GLU A 47 12.92 13.96 15.00
CA GLU A 47 13.06 14.39 16.40
C GLU A 47 12.24 13.50 17.35
N ALA A 48 11.02 13.12 16.97
CA ALA A 48 10.22 12.18 17.75
C ALA A 48 10.90 10.80 17.83
N MET A 49 11.47 10.31 16.73
CA MET A 49 12.19 9.03 16.72
C MET A 49 13.43 9.04 17.61
N LYS A 50 14.14 10.17 17.73
CA LYS A 50 15.33 10.29 18.61
C LYS A 50 14.98 10.46 20.08
N ASN A 51 13.97 11.29 20.37
CA ASN A 51 13.75 11.78 21.74
C ASN A 51 12.53 11.14 22.43
N ILE A 52 11.56 10.64 21.69
CA ILE A 52 10.31 10.08 22.21
C ILE A 52 10.27 8.56 22.04
N ALA A 53 10.50 8.07 20.83
CA ALA A 53 10.40 6.66 20.48
C ALA A 53 11.22 5.70 21.37
N PRO A 54 12.43 6.04 21.88
CA PRO A 54 13.18 5.17 22.77
C PRO A 54 12.48 4.83 24.10
N LYS A 55 11.42 5.55 24.44
CA LYS A 55 10.62 5.30 25.66
C LYS A 55 9.51 4.28 25.46
N TYR A 56 9.35 3.76 24.24
CA TYR A 56 8.26 2.86 23.86
C TYR A 56 8.80 1.53 23.33
N GLU A 57 8.05 0.47 23.60
CA GLU A 57 8.39 -0.89 23.18
C GLU A 57 8.04 -1.15 21.70
N GLN A 58 7.09 -0.38 21.17
CA GLN A 58 6.60 -0.51 19.79
C GLN A 58 6.29 0.84 19.20
N ILE A 59 6.62 1.00 17.92
CA ILE A 59 6.32 2.19 17.14
C ILE A 59 5.43 1.81 15.96
N ILE A 60 4.30 2.48 15.79
CA ILE A 60 3.43 2.35 14.63
C ILE A 60 3.59 3.61 13.78
N LEU A 61 4.02 3.44 12.55
CA LEU A 61 4.14 4.53 11.58
C LEU A 61 2.96 4.45 10.60
N CYS A 62 2.16 5.51 10.54
CA CYS A 62 1.00 5.60 9.65
C CYS A 62 1.26 6.65 8.58
N GLY A 63 1.25 6.30 7.29
CA GLY A 63 1.51 7.27 6.23
C GLY A 63 1.32 6.70 4.82
N TYR A 64 1.34 7.56 3.82
CA TYR A 64 1.22 7.10 2.46
C TYR A 64 2.58 6.58 1.93
N PRO A 65 2.58 5.56 1.05
CA PRO A 65 3.78 4.79 0.73
C PRO A 65 4.99 5.60 0.25
N PRO A 66 4.89 6.56 -0.69
CA PRO A 66 6.05 7.35 -1.14
C PRO A 66 6.68 8.18 -0.02
N PHE A 67 5.88 8.83 0.82
CA PHE A 67 6.40 9.63 1.93
C PHE A 67 7.05 8.74 2.99
N MET A 68 6.45 7.58 3.29
CA MET A 68 7.02 6.61 4.21
C MET A 68 8.37 6.08 3.72
N LYS A 69 8.51 5.89 2.40
CA LYS A 69 9.79 5.53 1.80
C LYS A 69 10.84 6.61 2.02
N ASP A 70 10.47 7.88 1.80
CA ASP A 70 11.37 9.01 2.01
C ASP A 70 11.93 9.04 3.43
N ILE A 71 11.05 8.98 4.46
CA ILE A 71 11.50 9.01 5.85
C ILE A 71 12.36 7.78 6.22
N VAL A 72 12.07 6.63 5.63
CA VAL A 72 12.86 5.42 5.85
C VAL A 72 14.26 5.55 5.23
N ASP A 73 14.36 6.09 4.04
CA ASP A 73 15.63 6.27 3.35
C ASP A 73 16.51 7.38 3.96
N GLU A 74 15.90 8.46 4.42
CA GLU A 74 16.60 9.61 4.97
C GLU A 74 16.99 9.45 6.45
N ALA A 75 16.50 8.42 7.12
CA ALA A 75 16.66 8.23 8.57
C ALA A 75 18.12 8.27 9.03
N LYS A 76 19.01 7.58 8.31
CA LYS A 76 20.44 7.52 8.67
C LYS A 76 21.10 8.91 8.64
N LEU A 77 20.75 9.74 7.68
CA LEU A 77 21.23 11.12 7.57
C LEU A 77 20.75 12.00 8.73
N ASN A 78 19.61 11.64 9.32
CA ASN A 78 18.98 12.34 10.42
C ASN A 78 19.27 11.68 11.79
N GLY A 79 20.24 10.75 11.88
CA GLY A 79 20.66 10.11 13.12
C GLY A 79 19.68 9.06 13.66
N VAL A 80 18.79 8.51 12.83
CA VAL A 80 17.85 7.48 13.20
C VAL A 80 18.25 6.15 12.56
N ASN A 81 18.31 5.08 13.37
CA ASN A 81 18.45 3.72 12.90
C ASN A 81 17.16 2.96 13.20
N TRP A 82 16.36 2.67 12.16
CA TRP A 82 15.07 2.00 12.32
C TRP A 82 15.16 0.63 13.00
N LYS A 83 16.30 -0.07 12.85
CA LYS A 83 16.49 -1.41 13.43
C LYS A 83 16.62 -1.41 14.96
N ASP A 84 16.76 -0.26 15.57
CA ASP A 84 16.79 -0.11 17.02
C ASP A 84 15.37 -0.13 17.62
N PHE A 85 14.34 -0.13 16.77
CA PHE A 85 12.93 -0.05 17.18
C PHE A 85 12.13 -1.26 16.67
N ASN A 86 11.06 -1.60 17.41
CA ASN A 86 10.05 -2.55 16.96
C ASN A 86 9.01 -1.78 16.12
N ILE A 87 9.19 -1.78 14.81
CA ILE A 87 8.40 -0.99 13.86
C ILE A 87 7.24 -1.80 13.31
N LYS A 88 6.06 -1.16 13.27
CA LYS A 88 4.90 -1.57 12.46
C LYS A 88 4.51 -0.43 11.52
N MET A 89 3.91 -0.77 10.38
CA MET A 89 3.54 0.21 9.37
C MET A 89 2.11 0.05 8.92
N ILE A 90 1.38 1.16 8.89
CA ILE A 90 0.05 1.28 8.30
C ILE A 90 0.16 2.24 7.12
N PHE A 91 -0.14 1.73 5.94
CA PHE A 91 -0.17 2.51 4.71
C PHE A 91 -1.61 2.81 4.33
N ALA A 92 -1.82 3.89 3.59
CA ALA A 92 -3.10 4.22 2.98
C ALA A 92 -2.89 5.14 1.77
N ALA A 93 -3.96 5.41 1.04
CA ALA A 93 -4.07 6.34 -0.08
C ALA A 93 -3.44 5.87 -1.39
N GLU A 94 -2.55 4.90 -1.39
CA GLU A 94 -1.90 4.42 -2.60
C GLU A 94 -1.63 2.91 -2.54
N ALA A 95 -1.80 2.24 -3.68
CA ALA A 95 -1.39 0.84 -3.83
C ALA A 95 0.14 0.73 -3.94
N PHE A 96 0.68 -0.42 -3.54
CA PHE A 96 2.11 -0.71 -3.69
C PHE A 96 2.38 -2.20 -3.96
N SER A 97 3.55 -2.47 -4.50
CA SER A 97 3.98 -3.84 -4.81
C SER A 97 4.49 -4.58 -3.57
N GLU A 98 4.51 -5.92 -3.64
CA GLU A 98 5.15 -6.72 -2.58
C GLU A 98 6.68 -6.48 -2.51
N LYS A 99 7.32 -6.08 -3.62
CA LYS A 99 8.73 -5.63 -3.61
C LYS A 99 8.92 -4.39 -2.74
N PHE A 100 7.98 -3.44 -2.78
CA PHE A 100 8.00 -2.28 -1.89
C PHE A 100 7.85 -2.69 -0.43
N ARG A 101 6.92 -3.62 -0.11
CA ARG A 101 6.75 -4.16 1.25
C ARG A 101 8.04 -4.79 1.76
N ASP A 102 8.68 -5.63 0.95
CA ASP A 102 9.96 -6.26 1.28
C ASP A 102 11.08 -5.22 1.45
N TYR A 103 11.10 -4.18 0.63
CA TYR A 103 12.04 -3.06 0.76
C TYR A 103 11.89 -2.36 2.11
N MET A 104 10.66 -1.97 2.46
CA MET A 104 10.37 -1.29 3.72
C MET A 104 10.75 -2.16 4.93
N ALA A 105 10.36 -3.45 4.90
CA ALA A 105 10.68 -4.39 5.96
C ALA A 105 12.20 -4.57 6.15
N ARG A 106 12.95 -4.71 5.05
CA ARG A 106 14.41 -4.86 5.10
C ARG A 106 15.09 -3.61 5.69
N LYS A 107 14.61 -2.42 5.32
CA LYS A 107 15.17 -1.15 5.79
C LYS A 107 14.88 -0.89 7.26
N THR A 108 13.71 -1.27 7.73
CA THR A 108 13.25 -0.99 9.10
C THR A 108 13.48 -2.13 10.08
N GLY A 109 13.85 -3.31 9.58
CA GLY A 109 14.07 -4.48 10.43
C GLY A 109 12.78 -5.20 10.83
N ILE A 110 11.65 -4.93 10.17
CA ILE A 110 10.40 -5.66 10.35
C ILE A 110 10.63 -7.15 10.05
N LYS A 111 10.27 -8.02 11.01
CA LYS A 111 10.50 -9.46 10.93
C LYS A 111 9.30 -10.22 10.34
N ASN A 112 8.09 -9.80 10.68
CA ASN A 112 6.86 -10.43 10.20
C ASN A 112 6.05 -9.44 9.36
N ILE A 113 6.29 -9.44 8.06
CA ILE A 113 5.62 -8.54 7.12
C ILE A 113 4.09 -8.70 7.08
N TYR A 114 3.58 -9.87 7.46
CA TYR A 114 2.15 -10.14 7.47
C TYR A 114 1.43 -9.48 8.65
N ARG A 115 2.11 -9.38 9.81
CA ARG A 115 1.54 -8.83 11.04
C ARG A 115 1.94 -7.38 11.30
N ASP A 116 3.06 -6.96 10.71
CA ASP A 116 3.69 -5.68 11.03
C ASP A 116 3.54 -4.65 9.91
N THR A 117 2.85 -5.02 8.83
CA THR A 117 2.49 -4.10 7.74
C THR A 117 1.05 -4.31 7.29
N MET A 118 0.35 -3.24 6.97
CA MET A 118 -0.97 -3.31 6.34
C MET A 118 -1.18 -2.09 5.44
N ASN A 119 -2.04 -2.23 4.44
CA ASN A 119 -2.57 -1.13 3.65
C ASN A 119 -4.07 -0.97 3.91
N ILE A 120 -4.52 0.25 4.01
CA ILE A 120 -5.93 0.60 4.18
C ILE A 120 -6.47 1.10 2.84
N TYR A 121 -7.61 0.58 2.45
CA TYR A 121 -8.42 1.11 1.36
C TYR A 121 -9.54 1.97 1.93
N GLY A 122 -9.62 3.20 1.48
CA GLY A 122 -10.60 4.15 1.94
C GLY A 122 -10.80 5.32 0.99
N SER A 123 -11.85 6.10 1.22
CA SER A 123 -12.13 7.34 0.52
C SER A 123 -12.45 8.47 1.50
N ALA A 124 -12.46 9.72 1.01
CA ALA A 124 -12.85 10.86 1.82
C ALA A 124 -14.32 10.78 2.25
N ASP A 125 -15.18 10.18 1.41
CA ASP A 125 -16.62 10.13 1.61
C ASP A 125 -17.04 9.07 2.63
N LEU A 126 -16.33 7.92 2.64
CA LEU A 126 -16.69 6.74 3.42
C LEU A 126 -15.68 6.39 4.53
N GLY A 127 -14.56 7.12 4.60
CA GLY A 127 -13.49 6.81 5.54
C GLY A 127 -12.76 5.50 5.19
N THR A 128 -12.39 4.71 6.20
CA THR A 128 -11.81 3.38 6.03
C THR A 128 -12.89 2.40 5.58
N MET A 129 -12.67 1.74 4.47
CA MET A 129 -13.64 0.82 3.86
C MET A 129 -13.20 -0.65 3.94
N ALA A 130 -11.91 -0.90 3.78
CA ALA A 130 -11.33 -2.23 3.85
C ALA A 130 -9.84 -2.14 4.25
N GLU A 131 -9.30 -3.22 4.80
CA GLU A 131 -7.89 -3.28 5.20
C GLU A 131 -7.21 -4.56 4.74
N GLU A 132 -5.93 -4.47 4.42
CA GLU A 132 -5.11 -5.67 4.27
C GLU A 132 -5.00 -6.38 5.62
N THR A 133 -5.32 -7.65 5.61
CA THR A 133 -5.11 -8.55 6.75
C THR A 133 -3.91 -9.46 6.48
N PRO A 134 -3.36 -10.13 7.49
CA PRO A 134 -2.27 -11.08 7.28
C PRO A 134 -2.59 -12.12 6.21
N ILE A 135 -3.83 -12.60 6.14
CA ILE A 135 -4.25 -13.58 5.15
C ILE A 135 -4.37 -12.98 3.74
N SER A 136 -4.82 -11.74 3.60
CA SER A 136 -4.88 -11.07 2.29
C SER A 136 -3.50 -10.84 1.70
N ILE A 137 -2.52 -10.45 2.52
CA ILE A 137 -1.12 -10.30 2.13
C ILE A 137 -0.55 -11.65 1.69
N LEU A 138 -0.83 -12.73 2.43
CA LEU A 138 -0.37 -14.09 2.08
C LEU A 138 -0.96 -14.53 0.73
N ILE A 139 -2.27 -14.39 0.54
CA ILE A 139 -2.95 -14.74 -0.72
C ILE A 139 -2.33 -13.99 -1.89
N ARG A 140 -2.14 -12.69 -1.76
CA ARG A 140 -1.53 -11.82 -2.77
C ARG A 140 -0.11 -12.29 -3.13
N ARG A 141 0.73 -12.62 -2.14
CA ARG A 141 2.09 -13.13 -2.34
C ARG A 141 2.13 -14.51 -2.98
N LEU A 142 1.23 -15.41 -2.61
CA LEU A 142 1.13 -16.74 -3.22
C LEU A 142 0.61 -16.66 -4.67
N ALA A 143 -0.36 -15.79 -4.92
CA ALA A 143 -0.86 -15.55 -6.27
C ALA A 143 0.25 -15.03 -7.21
N LEU A 144 1.14 -14.16 -6.74
CA LEU A 144 2.29 -13.71 -7.52
C LEU A 144 3.26 -14.83 -7.92
N LYS A 145 3.36 -15.88 -7.10
CA LYS A 145 4.23 -17.03 -7.37
C LYS A 145 3.60 -18.06 -8.31
N LYS A 146 2.28 -18.05 -8.47
CA LYS A 146 1.53 -19.05 -9.23
C LYS A 146 0.49 -18.39 -10.13
N ALA A 147 0.83 -18.23 -11.41
CA ALA A 147 -0.01 -17.52 -12.38
C ALA A 147 -1.45 -18.05 -12.48
N SER A 148 -1.66 -19.36 -12.24
CA SER A 148 -3.00 -19.96 -12.23
C SER A 148 -3.86 -19.46 -11.06
N LEU A 149 -3.28 -19.28 -9.87
CA LEU A 149 -3.97 -18.65 -8.73
C LEU A 149 -4.29 -17.20 -9.02
N TYR A 150 -3.30 -16.48 -9.52
CA TYR A 150 -3.44 -15.07 -9.85
C TYR A 150 -4.63 -14.83 -10.79
N LYS A 151 -4.68 -15.56 -11.91
CA LYS A 151 -5.73 -15.42 -12.91
C LYS A 151 -7.12 -15.80 -12.38
N LYS A 152 -7.22 -16.81 -11.51
CA LYS A 152 -8.50 -17.23 -10.94
C LYS A 152 -9.03 -16.23 -9.92
N ILE A 153 -8.16 -15.65 -9.07
CA ILE A 153 -8.56 -14.71 -8.02
C ILE A 153 -8.84 -13.32 -8.60
N PHE A 154 -7.92 -12.80 -9.40
CA PHE A 154 -7.95 -11.40 -9.83
C PHE A 154 -8.53 -11.17 -11.23
N LYS A 155 -8.82 -12.23 -11.97
CA LYS A 155 -9.45 -12.19 -13.32
C LYS A 155 -8.71 -11.37 -14.39
N GLU A 156 -7.63 -10.67 -14.05
CA GLU A 156 -6.75 -9.94 -14.97
C GLU A 156 -5.31 -10.44 -14.86
N ALA A 157 -4.63 -10.62 -15.99
CA ALA A 157 -3.34 -11.32 -16.00
C ALA A 157 -2.15 -10.43 -15.59
N ASN A 158 -2.25 -9.11 -15.71
CA ASN A 158 -1.07 -8.24 -15.76
C ASN A 158 -1.04 -7.11 -14.72
N ARG A 159 -1.99 -7.06 -13.78
CA ARG A 159 -2.07 -5.99 -12.76
C ARG A 159 -2.19 -6.60 -11.37
N LEU A 160 -1.32 -6.19 -10.45
CA LEU A 160 -1.40 -6.63 -9.06
C LEU A 160 -2.29 -5.66 -8.26
N PRO A 161 -3.51 -6.07 -7.89
CA PRO A 161 -4.38 -5.22 -7.08
C PRO A 161 -3.97 -5.21 -5.62
N THR A 162 -4.41 -4.20 -4.87
CA THR A 162 -4.56 -4.29 -3.43
C THR A 162 -5.65 -5.35 -3.15
N LEU A 163 -5.42 -6.23 -2.20
CA LEU A 163 -6.41 -7.21 -1.74
C LEU A 163 -6.67 -6.94 -0.26
N ALA A 164 -7.87 -6.53 0.05
CA ALA A 164 -8.26 -6.15 1.41
C ALA A 164 -9.53 -6.92 1.84
N GLN A 165 -9.68 -7.15 3.14
CA GLN A 165 -10.91 -7.66 3.71
C GLN A 165 -11.79 -6.50 4.17
N PHE A 166 -13.10 -6.71 4.15
CA PHE A 166 -14.06 -5.74 4.66
C PHE A 166 -15.09 -6.43 5.56
N HIS A 167 -15.72 -5.65 6.42
CA HIS A 167 -16.76 -6.09 7.32
C HIS A 167 -18.15 -5.80 6.73
N PRO A 168 -18.89 -6.80 6.28
CA PRO A 168 -20.19 -6.60 5.61
C PRO A 168 -21.23 -5.88 6.46
N ASP A 169 -21.09 -5.93 7.79
CA ASP A 169 -22.00 -5.23 8.71
C ASP A 169 -21.84 -3.70 8.67
N PHE A 170 -20.70 -3.19 8.18
CA PHE A 170 -20.40 -1.76 8.12
C PHE A 170 -20.34 -1.21 6.71
N ILE A 171 -19.89 -2.03 5.78
CA ILE A 171 -19.76 -1.64 4.37
C ILE A 171 -19.98 -2.85 3.48
N ASN A 172 -20.65 -2.64 2.36
CA ASN A 172 -20.81 -3.66 1.34
C ASN A 172 -20.21 -3.20 0.01
N PHE A 173 -19.59 -4.12 -0.70
CA PHE A 173 -19.03 -3.90 -2.02
C PHE A 173 -19.73 -4.73 -3.07
N GLU A 174 -19.99 -4.11 -4.21
CA GLU A 174 -20.48 -4.74 -5.43
C GLU A 174 -19.53 -4.43 -6.58
N CYS A 175 -19.47 -5.32 -7.54
CA CYS A 175 -18.69 -5.07 -8.77
C CYS A 175 -19.60 -5.24 -9.99
N VAL A 176 -19.75 -4.18 -10.75
CA VAL A 176 -20.54 -4.17 -11.99
C VAL A 176 -19.65 -3.70 -13.15
N ASN A 177 -19.46 -4.54 -14.15
CA ASN A 177 -18.61 -4.22 -15.31
C ASN A 177 -17.18 -3.76 -14.93
N LYS A 178 -16.60 -4.38 -13.90
CA LYS A 178 -15.31 -4.03 -13.28
C LYS A 178 -15.29 -2.76 -12.44
N SER A 179 -16.31 -1.90 -12.47
CA SER A 179 -16.43 -0.77 -11.56
C SER A 179 -16.85 -1.24 -10.17
N VAL A 180 -16.19 -0.71 -9.15
CA VAL A 180 -16.49 -1.02 -7.75
C VAL A 180 -17.47 0.00 -7.21
N TYR A 181 -18.57 -0.51 -6.67
CA TYR A 181 -19.61 0.23 -5.96
C TYR A 181 -19.55 -0.13 -4.49
N CYS A 182 -19.78 0.84 -3.63
CA CYS A 182 -19.88 0.56 -2.20
C CYS A 182 -21.16 1.16 -1.62
N THR A 183 -21.66 0.48 -0.59
CA THR A 183 -22.76 0.93 0.25
C THR A 183 -22.25 1.01 1.68
N GLY A 184 -22.34 2.18 2.30
CA GLY A 184 -21.91 2.40 3.68
C GLY A 184 -22.84 3.35 4.39
N ASP A 185 -23.04 3.14 5.70
CA ASP A 185 -23.84 3.96 6.56
C ASP A 185 -22.95 4.90 7.38
N ASN A 186 -22.64 6.05 6.79
CA ASN A 186 -21.89 7.13 7.42
C ASN A 186 -22.81 8.33 7.70
N ILE A 187 -22.23 9.49 8.08
CA ILE A 187 -22.97 10.74 8.28
C ILE A 187 -23.87 11.07 7.09
N LEU A 188 -23.36 10.80 5.88
CA LEU A 188 -24.15 10.77 4.65
C LEU A 188 -24.21 9.33 4.17
N PRO A 189 -25.33 8.62 4.34
CA PRO A 189 -25.45 7.25 3.87
C PRO A 189 -25.37 7.20 2.34
N LEU A 190 -24.40 6.43 1.84
CA LEU A 190 -24.19 6.26 0.41
C LEU A 190 -24.62 4.83 0.02
N ILE A 191 -25.51 4.73 -0.96
CA ILE A 191 -26.02 3.46 -1.47
C ILE A 191 -25.56 3.29 -2.90
N ARG A 192 -24.84 2.17 -3.17
CA ARG A 192 -24.27 1.84 -4.49
C ARG A 192 -23.47 3.00 -5.10
N TYR A 193 -22.66 3.62 -4.26
CA TYR A 193 -21.81 4.74 -4.66
C TYR A 193 -20.64 4.22 -5.53
N GLU A 194 -20.52 4.74 -6.73
CA GLU A 194 -19.41 4.44 -7.64
C GLU A 194 -18.19 5.27 -7.25
N ILE A 195 -17.15 4.60 -6.75
CA ILE A 195 -15.94 5.28 -6.24
C ILE A 195 -15.02 5.70 -7.40
N GLY A 196 -15.18 5.11 -8.58
CA GLY A 196 -14.32 5.32 -9.75
C GLY A 196 -13.09 4.40 -9.75
N ASP A 197 -13.09 3.36 -8.96
CA ASP A 197 -12.06 2.33 -8.93
C ASP A 197 -12.50 1.08 -9.68
N ASN A 198 -11.55 0.41 -10.34
CA ASN A 198 -11.76 -0.89 -10.93
C ASN A 198 -11.30 -1.99 -9.98
N GLY A 199 -12.04 -3.10 -9.99
CA GLY A 199 -11.70 -4.21 -9.10
C GLY A 199 -12.69 -5.35 -9.14
N GLY A 200 -12.87 -5.97 -7.99
CA GLY A 200 -13.88 -7.02 -7.80
C GLY A 200 -14.01 -7.43 -6.34
N VAL A 201 -14.98 -8.26 -6.10
CA VAL A 201 -15.28 -8.84 -4.80
C VAL A 201 -15.16 -10.36 -4.90
N ILE A 202 -14.65 -11.01 -3.87
CA ILE A 202 -14.53 -12.46 -3.80
C ILE A 202 -14.67 -12.92 -2.35
N ASP A 203 -15.45 -13.97 -2.14
CA ASP A 203 -15.64 -14.52 -0.80
C ASP A 203 -14.45 -15.34 -0.32
N PHE A 204 -14.24 -15.37 1.00
CA PHE A 204 -13.19 -16.20 1.60
C PHE A 204 -13.30 -17.68 1.20
N SER A 205 -14.50 -18.22 1.19
CA SER A 205 -14.77 -19.62 0.79
C SER A 205 -14.39 -19.90 -0.66
N GLU A 206 -14.65 -18.95 -1.57
CA GLU A 206 -14.26 -19.07 -2.98
C GLU A 206 -12.74 -19.03 -3.14
N VAL A 207 -12.03 -18.14 -2.43
CA VAL A 207 -10.57 -18.12 -2.41
C VAL A 207 -10.01 -19.44 -1.89
N ALA A 208 -10.53 -19.97 -0.77
CA ALA A 208 -10.10 -21.23 -0.21
C ALA A 208 -10.30 -22.40 -1.20
N LYS A 209 -11.41 -22.42 -1.92
CA LYS A 209 -11.69 -23.40 -2.99
C LYS A 209 -10.68 -23.28 -4.14
N ILE A 210 -10.38 -22.07 -4.59
CA ILE A 210 -9.37 -21.84 -5.65
C ILE A 210 -8.00 -22.38 -5.23
N PHE A 211 -7.62 -22.18 -3.96
CA PHE A 211 -6.38 -22.73 -3.42
C PHE A 211 -6.39 -24.26 -3.39
N ALA A 212 -7.49 -24.87 -2.93
CA ALA A 212 -7.65 -26.33 -2.89
C ALA A 212 -7.56 -26.94 -4.31
N GLU A 213 -8.21 -26.35 -5.30
CA GLU A 213 -8.10 -26.76 -6.71
C GLU A 213 -6.67 -26.63 -7.28
N ALA A 214 -5.87 -25.76 -6.70
CA ALA A 214 -4.45 -25.60 -7.05
C ALA A 214 -3.51 -26.55 -6.25
N GLY A 215 -4.08 -27.47 -5.44
CA GLY A 215 -3.34 -28.39 -4.60
C GLY A 215 -2.73 -27.76 -3.35
N MET A 216 -3.28 -26.65 -2.86
CA MET A 216 -2.81 -25.91 -1.69
C MET A 216 -3.95 -25.77 -0.68
N ASP A 217 -3.60 -25.91 0.61
CA ASP A 217 -4.52 -25.57 1.69
C ASP A 217 -4.14 -24.20 2.29
N LEU A 218 -5.05 -23.22 2.18
CA LEU A 218 -4.82 -21.86 2.60
C LEU A 218 -4.49 -21.74 4.10
N ARG A 219 -5.12 -22.56 4.95
CA ARG A 219 -4.87 -22.57 6.40
C ARG A 219 -3.50 -23.14 6.72
N SER A 220 -3.09 -24.17 6.01
CA SER A 220 -1.74 -24.75 6.13
C SER A 220 -0.67 -23.75 5.67
N GLU A 221 -0.90 -23.03 4.58
CA GLU A 221 0.01 -21.96 4.13
C GLU A 221 0.10 -20.85 5.17
N ALA A 222 -1.01 -20.43 5.77
CA ALA A 222 -1.03 -19.44 6.86
C ALA A 222 -0.26 -19.91 8.11
N LYS A 223 -0.34 -21.21 8.43
CA LYS A 223 0.42 -21.81 9.55
C LYS A 223 1.93 -21.76 9.29
N LYS A 224 2.37 -22.02 8.05
CA LYS A 224 3.80 -21.97 7.68
C LYS A 224 4.43 -20.59 7.92
N VAL A 225 3.66 -19.53 7.82
CA VAL A 225 4.14 -18.15 8.01
C VAL A 225 3.72 -17.54 9.37
N GLY A 226 3.12 -18.33 10.25
CA GLY A 226 2.81 -17.95 11.62
C GLY A 226 1.63 -16.98 11.75
N ILE A 227 0.61 -17.09 10.87
CA ILE A 227 -0.57 -16.20 10.89
C ILE A 227 -1.92 -16.96 10.98
N ALA A 228 -1.89 -18.25 11.25
CA ALA A 228 -3.12 -19.06 11.28
C ALA A 228 -4.15 -18.59 12.33
N ASP A 229 -3.68 -17.99 13.41
CA ASP A 229 -4.49 -17.40 14.49
C ASP A 229 -5.12 -16.06 14.14
N THR A 230 -4.74 -15.46 13.00
CA THR A 230 -5.28 -14.17 12.53
C THR A 230 -6.31 -14.31 11.40
N ILE A 231 -6.67 -15.53 11.03
CA ILE A 231 -7.60 -15.75 9.93
C ILE A 231 -9.02 -15.34 10.36
N ALA A 232 -9.55 -14.34 9.69
CA ALA A 232 -10.96 -14.02 9.67
C ALA A 232 -11.56 -14.44 8.32
N GLU A 233 -12.69 -15.11 8.31
CA GLU A 233 -13.38 -15.58 7.09
C GLU A 233 -14.26 -14.46 6.48
N LEU A 234 -13.71 -13.26 6.39
CA LEU A 234 -14.37 -12.10 5.82
C LEU A 234 -14.20 -12.08 4.29
N PRO A 235 -15.12 -11.51 3.55
CA PRO A 235 -14.97 -11.31 2.11
C PRO A 235 -13.82 -10.34 1.79
N PHE A 236 -13.35 -10.44 0.55
CA PHE A 236 -12.30 -9.60 0.03
C PHE A 236 -12.83 -8.67 -1.05
N VAL A 237 -12.31 -7.45 -1.06
CA VAL A 237 -12.33 -6.56 -2.21
C VAL A 237 -10.92 -6.47 -2.77
N TYR A 238 -10.75 -6.58 -4.09
CA TYR A 238 -9.49 -6.30 -4.75
C TYR A 238 -9.64 -5.10 -5.66
N ILE A 239 -8.68 -4.17 -5.53
CA ILE A 239 -8.75 -2.87 -6.18
C ILE A 239 -7.50 -2.68 -7.04
N TYR A 240 -7.73 -2.41 -8.31
CA TYR A 240 -6.73 -1.84 -9.21
C TYR A 240 -6.69 -0.32 -9.03
N GLU A 241 -5.57 0.31 -9.37
CA GLU A 241 -5.51 1.76 -9.35
C GLU A 241 -6.55 2.36 -10.32
N ARG A 242 -6.92 3.61 -10.06
CA ARG A 242 -7.89 4.36 -10.86
C ARG A 242 -7.44 4.45 -12.31
N THR A 243 -8.38 4.32 -13.22
CA THR A 243 -8.12 4.44 -14.66
C THR A 243 -7.69 5.84 -15.08
N ASP A 244 -8.02 6.85 -14.29
CA ASP A 244 -7.65 8.25 -14.53
C ASP A 244 -6.15 8.55 -14.32
N LEU A 245 -5.39 7.67 -13.65
CA LEU A 245 -3.93 7.77 -13.50
C LEU A 245 -3.16 7.03 -14.61
N SER A 246 -3.84 6.35 -15.51
CA SER A 246 -3.21 5.67 -16.64
C SER A 246 -2.92 6.63 -17.78
N VAL A 247 -1.89 6.32 -18.56
CA VAL A 247 -1.53 7.04 -19.78
C VAL A 247 -1.84 6.18 -21.01
N LYS A 248 -2.55 6.73 -21.98
CA LYS A 248 -2.76 6.07 -23.28
C LYS A 248 -1.54 6.31 -24.18
N PHE A 249 -1.05 5.24 -24.79
CA PHE A 249 0.08 5.28 -25.68
C PHE A 249 -0.15 4.28 -26.84
N TYR A 250 -0.27 4.76 -28.07
CA TYR A 250 -0.60 3.97 -29.27
C TYR A 250 -1.77 2.99 -29.05
N GLY A 251 -2.81 3.44 -28.36
CA GLY A 251 -3.99 2.61 -28.07
C GLY A 251 -3.82 1.62 -26.92
N ALA A 252 -2.62 1.44 -26.38
CA ALA A 252 -2.39 0.71 -25.15
C ALA A 252 -2.59 1.63 -23.94
N ILE A 253 -3.00 1.05 -22.82
CA ILE A 253 -3.11 1.75 -21.54
C ILE A 253 -1.91 1.37 -20.70
N VAL A 254 -1.09 2.37 -20.34
CA VAL A 254 0.07 2.20 -19.45
C VAL A 254 -0.32 2.63 -18.07
N TYR A 255 -0.24 1.72 -17.12
CA TYR A 255 -0.58 1.97 -15.73
C TYR A 255 0.66 2.31 -14.90
N PRO A 256 0.53 3.19 -13.89
CA PRO A 256 1.63 3.57 -13.01
C PRO A 256 2.34 2.40 -12.34
N GLU A 257 1.62 1.30 -12.09
CA GLU A 257 2.16 0.12 -11.42
C GLU A 257 3.34 -0.52 -12.15
N TYR A 258 3.33 -0.48 -13.48
CA TYR A 258 4.44 -1.01 -14.27
C TYR A 258 5.70 -0.19 -14.09
N VAL A 259 5.58 1.13 -14.16
CA VAL A 259 6.71 2.04 -13.92
C VAL A 259 7.19 1.93 -12.48
N LYS A 260 6.26 1.89 -11.50
CA LYS A 260 6.60 1.66 -10.10
C LYS A 260 7.38 0.36 -9.89
N ALA A 261 6.91 -0.74 -10.51
CA ALA A 261 7.59 -2.04 -10.38
C ALA A 261 9.00 -2.01 -10.96
N GLY A 262 9.22 -1.34 -12.09
CA GLY A 262 10.53 -1.13 -12.67
C GLY A 262 11.45 -0.32 -11.76
N LEU A 263 10.99 0.84 -11.27
CA LEU A 263 11.76 1.71 -10.38
C LEU A 263 12.10 1.09 -9.02
N GLN A 264 11.37 0.06 -8.60
CA GLN A 264 11.65 -0.72 -7.38
C GLN A 264 12.70 -1.83 -7.59
N ASN A 265 13.37 -1.85 -8.74
CA ASN A 265 14.48 -2.75 -8.99
C ASN A 265 15.64 -2.44 -8.03
N HIS A 266 16.22 -3.50 -7.44
CA HIS A 266 17.32 -3.39 -6.48
C HIS A 266 18.51 -2.57 -7.01
N ASN A 267 18.79 -2.68 -8.31
CA ASN A 267 19.89 -1.93 -8.95
C ASN A 267 19.64 -0.42 -9.00
N LEU A 268 18.37 0.01 -8.95
CA LEU A 268 17.99 1.43 -9.02
C LEU A 268 17.76 2.06 -7.65
N GLU A 269 17.57 1.25 -6.59
CA GLU A 269 17.26 1.72 -5.24
C GLU A 269 18.18 2.83 -4.72
N LYS A 270 19.44 2.82 -5.10
CA LYS A 270 20.43 3.81 -4.64
C LYS A 270 20.38 5.13 -5.41
N TYR A 271 19.71 5.16 -6.57
CA TYR A 271 19.69 6.33 -7.45
C TYR A 271 18.37 7.08 -7.45
N VAL A 272 17.22 6.36 -7.36
CA VAL A 272 15.89 6.93 -7.53
C VAL A 272 15.08 6.94 -6.24
N THR A 273 14.19 7.92 -6.08
CA THR A 273 13.27 7.98 -4.94
C THR A 273 12.07 7.04 -5.12
N GLY A 274 11.77 6.64 -6.36
CA GLY A 274 10.58 5.90 -6.75
C GLY A 274 9.38 6.79 -7.12
N LYS A 275 9.53 8.11 -7.04
CA LYS A 275 8.54 9.07 -7.54
C LYS A 275 8.77 9.35 -9.01
N PHE A 276 7.69 9.50 -9.76
CA PHE A 276 7.76 9.74 -11.21
C PHE A 276 6.49 10.41 -11.72
N THR A 277 6.57 10.93 -12.94
CA THR A 277 5.42 11.35 -13.73
C THR A 277 5.48 10.67 -15.10
N MET A 278 4.32 10.40 -15.70
CA MET A 278 4.20 9.78 -17.02
C MET A 278 3.36 10.67 -17.93
N PHE A 279 3.78 10.79 -19.17
CA PHE A 279 3.06 11.57 -20.18
C PHE A 279 3.17 10.91 -21.55
N THR A 280 2.09 11.00 -22.32
CA THR A 280 2.17 10.87 -23.77
C THR A 280 2.44 12.24 -24.37
N LYS A 281 3.48 12.36 -25.16
CA LYS A 281 3.87 13.59 -25.85
C LYS A 281 4.07 13.32 -27.34
N HIS A 282 4.16 14.40 -28.12
CA HIS A 282 4.43 14.33 -29.55
C HIS A 282 5.72 15.08 -29.89
N ASP A 283 6.52 14.51 -30.76
CA ASP A 283 7.72 15.16 -31.30
C ASP A 283 7.36 16.21 -32.38
N LYS A 284 8.37 16.85 -32.96
CA LYS A 284 8.18 17.87 -34.02
C LYS A 284 7.50 17.31 -35.28
N ASN A 285 7.57 16.00 -35.50
CA ASN A 285 6.99 15.31 -36.63
C ASN A 285 5.62 14.68 -36.29
N GLN A 286 5.06 15.01 -35.11
CA GLN A 286 3.79 14.45 -34.58
C GLN A 286 3.88 12.95 -34.26
N ASN A 287 5.06 12.38 -34.12
CA ASN A 287 5.21 11.03 -33.58
C ASN A 287 4.96 11.04 -32.09
N GLU A 288 4.09 10.15 -31.65
CA GLU A 288 3.78 9.97 -30.23
C GLU A 288 4.93 9.26 -29.52
N TYR A 289 5.30 9.74 -28.33
CA TYR A 289 6.26 9.06 -27.46
C TYR A 289 5.81 9.09 -26.00
N PHE A 290 6.23 8.06 -25.28
CA PHE A 290 5.95 7.91 -23.86
C PHE A 290 7.13 8.47 -23.04
N GLU A 291 6.85 9.46 -22.21
CA GLU A 291 7.86 10.10 -21.36
C GLU A 291 7.62 9.75 -19.90
N VAL A 292 8.66 9.29 -19.23
CA VAL A 292 8.66 9.06 -17.80
C VAL A 292 9.74 9.92 -17.16
N ASN A 293 9.34 10.85 -16.30
CA ASN A 293 10.27 11.67 -15.53
C ASN A 293 10.40 11.07 -14.13
N VAL A 294 11.63 10.69 -13.75
CA VAL A 294 11.91 9.99 -12.49
C VAL A 294 12.70 10.92 -11.56
N GLU A 295 12.22 11.03 -10.31
CA GLU A 295 12.93 11.79 -9.28
C GLU A 295 14.18 11.05 -8.83
N LEU A 296 15.34 11.70 -8.94
CA LEU A 296 16.61 11.18 -8.43
C LEU A 296 16.78 11.50 -6.95
N LYS A 297 17.51 10.66 -6.22
CA LYS A 297 17.88 10.95 -4.82
C LYS A 297 18.84 12.12 -4.75
N HIS A 298 18.84 12.81 -3.62
CA HIS A 298 19.73 13.93 -3.35
C HIS A 298 21.19 13.54 -3.57
N GLY A 299 21.93 14.38 -4.31
CA GLY A 299 23.33 14.13 -4.65
C GLY A 299 23.56 13.19 -5.84
N ILE A 300 22.51 12.69 -6.48
CA ILE A 300 22.61 11.92 -7.71
C ILE A 300 22.34 12.85 -8.90
N ASN A 301 23.26 12.86 -9.85
CA ASN A 301 23.12 13.63 -11.08
C ASN A 301 22.59 12.77 -12.23
N GLU A 302 21.91 13.42 -13.16
CA GLU A 302 21.48 12.80 -14.41
C GLU A 302 22.67 12.25 -15.18
N SER A 303 22.49 11.09 -15.80
CA SER A 303 23.47 10.51 -16.70
C SER A 303 22.80 9.61 -17.74
N ASN A 304 23.40 9.54 -18.93
CA ASN A 304 22.93 8.66 -20.01
C ASN A 304 22.94 7.19 -19.60
N TRP A 305 23.84 6.80 -18.71
CA TRP A 305 23.89 5.44 -18.17
C TRP A 305 22.65 5.19 -17.30
N LEU A 306 22.34 6.09 -16.36
CA LEU A 306 21.20 5.95 -15.45
C LEU A 306 19.88 5.96 -16.21
N SER A 307 19.74 6.84 -17.21
CA SER A 307 18.55 6.86 -18.07
C SER A 307 18.35 5.53 -18.81
N LYS A 308 19.44 4.94 -19.34
CA LYS A 308 19.37 3.62 -19.97
C LYS A 308 19.02 2.49 -19.01
N GLU A 309 19.54 2.52 -17.78
CA GLU A 309 19.22 1.48 -16.78
C GLU A 309 17.75 1.60 -16.30
N ILE A 310 17.25 2.81 -16.13
CA ILE A 310 15.83 3.04 -15.83
C ILE A 310 14.94 2.54 -16.98
N SER A 311 15.32 2.78 -18.23
CA SER A 311 14.53 2.34 -19.40
C SER A 311 14.51 0.83 -19.62
N LYS A 312 15.44 0.09 -19.01
CA LYS A 312 15.49 -1.38 -19.09
C LYS A 312 14.74 -2.09 -17.95
N SER A 313 14.46 -1.37 -16.87
CA SER A 313 13.82 -1.91 -15.67
C SER A 313 12.31 -2.05 -15.80
#